data_3d89ac29dfaf5511af2bf39a70933152
#
_entry.id   3d89ac29dfaf5511af2bf39a70933152
#
_cell.length_a   1.000
_cell.length_b   1.000
_cell.length_c   1.000
_cell.angle_alpha   90.00
_cell.angle_beta   90.00
_cell.angle_gamma   90.00
#
_symmetry.space_group_name_H-M   'P 1'
#
loop_
_entity.id
_entity.type
_entity.pdbx_description
1 polymer ?
#
loop_
_entity_poly.entity_id
_entity_poly.type
_entity_poly.pdbx_seq_one_letter_code
_entity_poly.pdbx_strand_id
1 'polypeptide(L)'
;MPLLNFTGLDFDQIKTTLKDYLKSNSDFTDYDFEGSNLSTILNVLAYNTYITSYNANMVSNEIFIDSATLRENVVSLARNIGYLPRSKKAARTRVNFFCDISSVSPAPPTVTLKKGAVVSTSKQFNGQSFMFGITEDKSVSVVDGIATFENIEVFEGSVVEQSFEYSSRNPFQKFILSNSGIDLDTLKVSVKPSPNSSISLIY
;
A
#
# COMPACT_ATOMS: atom_id res chain seq x y z
N MET A 1 17.78 -9.42 4.90
CA MET A 1 18.27 -10.53 5.73
C MET A 1 18.19 -11.82 4.95
N PRO A 2 19.10 -12.78 5.14
CA PRO A 2 18.94 -14.08 4.50
C PRO A 2 17.73 -14.79 5.07
N LEU A 3 16.95 -15.43 4.20
CA LEU A 3 15.84 -16.30 4.61
C LEU A 3 16.41 -17.43 5.48
N LEU A 4 15.76 -17.69 6.61
CA LEU A 4 16.13 -18.81 7.47
C LEU A 4 15.69 -20.10 6.77
N ASN A 5 16.61 -21.03 6.62
CA ASN A 5 16.35 -22.33 6.05
C ASN A 5 16.30 -23.36 7.17
N PHE A 6 15.09 -23.73 7.59
CA PHE A 6 14.87 -24.68 8.69
C PHE A 6 14.99 -26.13 8.25
N THR A 7 14.78 -26.40 6.95
CA THR A 7 14.96 -27.72 6.35
C THR A 7 15.82 -27.56 5.11
N GLY A 8 17.07 -28.03 5.19
CA GLY A 8 18.05 -27.92 4.12
C GLY A 8 17.96 -29.05 3.07
N LEU A 9 16.83 -29.76 3.00
CA LEU A 9 16.65 -30.91 2.12
C LEU A 9 16.23 -30.43 0.73
N ASP A 10 17.09 -30.71 -0.22
CA ASP A 10 16.84 -30.58 -1.63
C ASP A 10 16.25 -31.91 -2.19
N PHE A 11 15.65 -31.88 -3.39
CA PHE A 11 15.01 -33.01 -4.02
C PHE A 11 15.97 -34.23 -4.16
N ASP A 12 17.19 -33.99 -4.61
CA ASP A 12 18.16 -35.08 -4.83
C ASP A 12 18.65 -35.68 -3.52
N GLN A 13 18.81 -34.88 -2.47
CA GLN A 13 19.13 -35.34 -1.13
C GLN A 13 18.01 -36.19 -0.53
N ILE A 14 16.77 -35.79 -0.69
CA ILE A 14 15.60 -36.56 -0.24
C ILE A 14 15.52 -37.88 -0.97
N LYS A 15 15.67 -37.86 -2.31
CA LYS A 15 15.68 -39.06 -3.14
C LYS A 15 16.77 -40.05 -2.72
N THR A 16 17.98 -39.53 -2.48
CA THR A 16 19.10 -40.33 -2.01
C THR A 16 18.84 -40.98 -0.66
N THR A 17 18.32 -40.18 0.30
CA THR A 17 17.97 -40.70 1.62
C THR A 17 16.89 -41.76 1.58
N LEU A 18 15.87 -41.62 0.71
CA LEU A 18 14.86 -42.65 0.49
C LEU A 18 15.41 -43.92 -0.14
N LYS A 19 16.33 -43.80 -1.10
CA LYS A 19 17.03 -44.96 -1.68
C LYS A 19 17.90 -45.67 -0.65
N ASP A 20 18.66 -44.96 0.17
CA ASP A 20 19.51 -45.53 1.21
C ASP A 20 18.68 -46.24 2.30
N TYR A 21 17.51 -45.69 2.65
CA TYR A 21 16.57 -46.36 3.54
C TYR A 21 16.08 -47.71 2.95
N LEU A 22 15.67 -47.72 1.68
CA LEU A 22 15.23 -48.96 1.00
C LEU A 22 16.37 -49.97 0.85
N LYS A 23 17.60 -49.50 0.63
CA LYS A 23 18.79 -50.35 0.54
C LYS A 23 19.09 -51.09 1.84
N SER A 24 18.73 -50.48 2.97
CA SER A 24 18.86 -51.14 4.28
C SER A 24 17.80 -52.22 4.52
N ASN A 25 16.78 -52.30 3.66
CA ASN A 25 15.65 -53.22 3.78
C ASN A 25 15.69 -54.23 2.59
N SER A 26 16.02 -55.47 2.87
CA SER A 26 16.26 -56.52 1.86
C SER A 26 15.03 -56.92 1.03
N ASP A 27 13.84 -56.49 1.42
CA ASP A 27 12.59 -56.86 0.74
C ASP A 27 12.36 -56.11 -0.58
N PHE A 28 13.14 -55.02 -0.83
CA PHE A 28 13.03 -54.20 -2.02
C PHE A 28 14.27 -54.28 -2.88
N THR A 29 14.14 -54.82 -4.10
CA THR A 29 15.29 -55.05 -5.01
C THR A 29 15.27 -54.14 -6.24
N ASP A 30 14.15 -53.49 -6.56
CA ASP A 30 13.88 -52.78 -7.82
C ASP A 30 13.93 -51.27 -7.72
N TYR A 31 14.37 -50.72 -6.57
CA TYR A 31 14.38 -49.30 -6.28
C TYR A 31 15.45 -48.49 -7.05
N ASP A 32 16.48 -49.14 -7.54
CA ASP A 32 17.62 -48.48 -8.18
C ASP A 32 17.48 -48.40 -9.70
N PHE A 33 16.52 -49.13 -10.28
CA PHE A 33 16.23 -49.08 -11.70
C PHE A 33 15.31 -47.89 -12.01
N GLU A 34 15.81 -46.89 -12.74
CA GLU A 34 15.09 -45.64 -12.98
C GLU A 34 13.76 -45.78 -13.74
N GLY A 35 13.59 -46.84 -14.51
CA GLY A 35 12.36 -47.18 -15.21
C GLY A 35 11.33 -47.99 -14.40
N SER A 36 11.67 -48.36 -13.15
CA SER A 36 10.76 -49.16 -12.34
C SER A 36 9.58 -48.36 -11.77
N ASN A 37 8.48 -49.03 -11.51
CA ASN A 37 7.33 -48.45 -10.84
C ASN A 37 7.70 -47.91 -9.43
N LEU A 38 8.59 -48.64 -8.72
CA LEU A 38 9.05 -48.24 -7.39
C LEU A 38 9.87 -46.94 -7.45
N SER A 39 10.78 -46.82 -8.44
CA SER A 39 11.55 -45.60 -8.65
C SER A 39 10.66 -44.41 -8.97
N THR A 40 9.57 -44.61 -9.73
CA THR A 40 8.58 -43.58 -10.01
C THR A 40 7.86 -43.12 -8.73
N ILE A 41 7.47 -44.07 -7.87
CA ILE A 41 6.84 -43.75 -6.57
C ILE A 41 7.83 -42.97 -5.67
N LEU A 42 9.10 -43.38 -5.63
CA LEU A 42 10.13 -42.65 -4.87
C LEU A 42 10.31 -41.21 -5.36
N ASN A 43 10.28 -40.99 -6.66
CA ASN A 43 10.36 -39.65 -7.21
C ASN A 43 9.15 -38.79 -6.77
N VAL A 44 7.94 -39.35 -6.77
CA VAL A 44 6.72 -38.66 -6.32
C VAL A 44 6.80 -38.35 -4.81
N LEU A 45 7.27 -39.29 -3.99
CA LEU A 45 7.47 -39.08 -2.56
C LEU A 45 8.54 -38.03 -2.28
N ALA A 46 9.66 -38.08 -2.98
CA ALA A 46 10.73 -37.08 -2.85
C ALA A 46 10.24 -35.70 -3.24
N TYR A 47 9.48 -35.58 -4.33
CA TYR A 47 8.87 -34.31 -4.75
C TYR A 47 7.87 -33.78 -3.74
N ASN A 48 6.98 -34.63 -3.23
CA ASN A 48 6.02 -34.22 -2.19
C ASN A 48 6.73 -33.74 -0.92
N THR A 49 7.77 -34.46 -0.48
CA THR A 49 8.58 -34.08 0.69
C THR A 49 9.30 -32.75 0.46
N TYR A 50 9.85 -32.55 -0.73
CA TYR A 50 10.49 -31.29 -1.12
C TYR A 50 9.51 -30.12 -1.06
N ILE A 51 8.32 -30.23 -1.66
CA ILE A 51 7.29 -29.19 -1.62
C ILE A 51 6.81 -28.93 -0.19
N THR A 52 6.65 -29.99 0.62
CA THR A 52 6.25 -29.84 2.03
C THR A 52 7.32 -29.11 2.83
N SER A 53 8.58 -29.44 2.63
CA SER A 53 9.73 -28.75 3.27
C SER A 53 9.82 -27.29 2.84
N TYR A 54 9.62 -27.00 1.57
CA TYR A 54 9.57 -25.64 1.04
C TYR A 54 8.45 -24.83 1.71
N ASN A 55 7.23 -25.38 1.76
CA ASN A 55 6.10 -24.74 2.42
C ASN A 55 6.34 -24.52 3.92
N ALA A 56 6.96 -25.48 4.61
CA ALA A 56 7.34 -25.34 6.00
C ALA A 56 8.33 -24.19 6.23
N ASN A 57 9.34 -24.08 5.36
CA ASN A 57 10.28 -22.96 5.40
C ASN A 57 9.60 -21.62 5.14
N MET A 58 8.69 -21.55 4.16
CA MET A 58 7.91 -20.34 3.86
C MET A 58 7.08 -19.92 5.09
N VAL A 59 6.31 -20.83 5.68
CA VAL A 59 5.50 -20.54 6.86
C VAL A 59 6.38 -20.10 8.04
N SER A 60 7.49 -20.81 8.26
CA SER A 60 8.41 -20.47 9.36
C SER A 60 9.05 -19.08 9.18
N ASN A 61 9.40 -18.69 7.97
CA ASN A 61 9.93 -17.35 7.70
C ASN A 61 8.87 -16.26 7.90
N GLU A 62 7.60 -16.54 7.60
CA GLU A 62 6.51 -15.57 7.77
C GLU A 62 6.09 -15.35 9.23
N ILE A 63 6.54 -16.18 10.17
CA ILE A 63 6.26 -16.02 11.63
C ILE A 63 7.12 -14.89 12.24
N PHE A 64 8.30 -14.64 11.72
CA PHE A 64 9.22 -13.65 12.26
C PHE A 64 9.20 -12.36 11.46
N ILE A 65 9.09 -11.23 12.13
CA ILE A 65 9.01 -9.91 11.51
C ILE A 65 10.23 -9.58 10.63
N ASP A 66 11.41 -10.12 10.99
CA ASP A 66 12.67 -9.87 10.27
C ASP A 66 12.78 -10.67 8.96
N SER A 67 12.08 -11.79 8.85
CA SER A 67 12.11 -12.68 7.67
C SER A 67 10.81 -12.70 6.89
N ALA A 68 9.72 -12.15 7.43
CA ALA A 68 8.45 -12.08 6.75
C ALA A 68 8.52 -11.22 5.47
N THR A 69 8.04 -11.75 4.37
CA THR A 69 8.05 -11.10 3.04
C THR A 69 6.68 -10.55 2.65
N LEU A 70 5.61 -11.16 3.14
CA LEU A 70 4.26 -10.71 2.86
C LEU A 70 3.89 -9.53 3.75
N ARG A 71 3.57 -8.39 3.10
CA ARG A 71 3.21 -7.15 3.81
C ARG A 71 2.09 -7.35 4.85
N GLU A 72 1.11 -8.19 4.56
CA GLU A 72 -0.02 -8.47 5.45
C GLU A 72 0.44 -9.16 6.73
N ASN A 73 1.38 -10.10 6.62
CA ASN A 73 1.96 -10.79 7.76
C ASN A 73 2.82 -9.85 8.60
N VAL A 74 3.66 -9.02 7.96
CA VAL A 74 4.45 -7.98 8.66
C VAL A 74 3.55 -7.02 9.43
N VAL A 75 2.45 -6.57 8.82
CA VAL A 75 1.47 -5.69 9.49
C VAL A 75 0.81 -6.40 10.66
N SER A 76 0.45 -7.67 10.51
CA SER A 76 -0.16 -8.47 11.59
C SER A 76 0.80 -8.63 12.77
N LEU A 77 2.05 -9.00 12.50
CA LEU A 77 3.09 -9.15 13.52
C LEU A 77 3.37 -7.81 14.22
N ALA A 78 3.46 -6.71 13.45
CA ALA A 78 3.66 -5.38 14.01
C ALA A 78 2.52 -4.96 14.96
N ARG A 79 1.27 -5.31 14.64
CA ARG A 79 0.13 -5.06 15.52
C ARG A 79 0.21 -5.84 16.84
N ASN A 80 0.71 -7.08 16.81
CA ASN A 80 0.86 -7.89 18.00
C ASN A 80 1.84 -7.27 19.02
N ILE A 81 2.83 -6.49 18.55
CA ILE A 81 3.76 -5.74 19.41
C ILE A 81 3.29 -4.29 19.68
N GLY A 82 2.04 -3.95 19.33
CA GLY A 82 1.45 -2.64 19.58
C GLY A 82 1.80 -1.56 18.57
N TYR A 83 2.54 -1.88 17.49
CA TYR A 83 2.84 -0.93 16.42
C TYR A 83 1.71 -0.93 15.38
N LEU A 84 1.09 0.23 15.18
CA LEU A 84 0.10 0.41 14.13
C LEU A 84 0.77 1.01 12.89
N PRO A 85 0.93 0.24 11.80
CA PRO A 85 1.52 0.75 10.56
C PRO A 85 0.69 1.91 10.02
N ARG A 86 1.36 3.02 9.71
CA ARG A 86 0.73 4.21 9.15
C ARG A 86 0.79 4.17 7.62
N SER A 87 -0.10 4.92 7.00
CA SER A 87 -0.02 5.22 5.57
C SER A 87 1.19 6.10 5.24
N LYS A 88 1.42 6.32 3.94
CA LYS A 88 2.37 7.34 3.52
C LYS A 88 1.89 8.70 4.00
N LYS A 89 2.85 9.58 4.33
CA LYS A 89 2.59 10.97 4.69
C LYS A 89 3.10 11.89 3.59
N ALA A 90 2.27 12.83 3.19
CA ALA A 90 2.67 13.90 2.30
C ALA A 90 3.61 14.87 3.01
N ALA A 91 4.64 15.34 2.32
CA ALA A 91 5.42 16.48 2.80
C ALA A 91 4.50 17.70 2.87
N ARG A 92 4.65 18.51 3.92
CA ARG A 92 3.81 19.69 4.12
C ARG A 92 4.64 20.89 4.49
N THR A 93 4.18 22.04 4.05
CA THR A 93 4.79 23.33 4.39
C THR A 93 3.71 24.40 4.46
N ARG A 94 4.09 25.59 4.93
CA ARG A 94 3.21 26.75 4.95
C ARG A 94 3.77 27.81 4.04
N VAL A 95 2.91 28.41 3.25
CA VAL A 95 3.28 29.44 2.28
C VAL A 95 2.41 30.68 2.46
N ASN A 96 3.01 31.83 2.18
CA ASN A 96 2.32 33.11 2.07
C ASN A 96 2.45 33.59 0.63
N PHE A 97 1.36 34.07 0.08
CA PHE A 97 1.37 34.65 -1.26
C PHE A 97 0.21 35.67 -1.38
N PHE A 98 0.31 36.52 -2.37
CA PHE A 98 -0.72 37.50 -2.66
C PHE A 98 -1.12 37.43 -4.12
N CYS A 99 -2.34 37.84 -4.41
CA CYS A 99 -2.85 37.99 -5.74
C CYS A 99 -3.23 39.48 -5.94
N ASP A 100 -2.56 40.13 -6.87
CA ASP A 100 -2.85 41.52 -7.27
C ASP A 100 -3.97 41.49 -8.31
N ILE A 101 -5.10 42.06 -7.97
CA ILE A 101 -6.28 42.19 -8.81
C ILE A 101 -6.66 43.67 -9.07
N SER A 102 -5.74 44.59 -8.79
CA SER A 102 -5.99 46.03 -8.97
C SER A 102 -6.38 46.42 -10.39
N SER A 103 -6.01 45.61 -11.37
CA SER A 103 -6.37 45.81 -12.80
C SER A 103 -7.78 45.29 -13.14
N VAL A 104 -8.46 44.59 -12.25
CA VAL A 104 -9.80 44.00 -12.50
C VAL A 104 -10.87 45.01 -12.09
N SER A 105 -11.78 45.38 -13.02
CA SER A 105 -12.89 46.29 -12.77
C SER A 105 -14.21 45.67 -13.20
N PRO A 106 -15.23 45.54 -12.30
CA PRO A 106 -15.18 45.81 -10.88
C PRO A 106 -14.37 44.74 -10.13
N ALA A 107 -13.57 45.18 -9.15
CA ALA A 107 -12.83 44.25 -8.32
C ALA A 107 -13.77 43.43 -7.44
N PRO A 108 -13.63 42.09 -7.39
CA PRO A 108 -14.40 41.26 -6.52
C PRO A 108 -14.08 41.53 -5.03
N PRO A 109 -15.05 41.48 -4.13
CA PRO A 109 -14.82 41.75 -2.69
C PRO A 109 -14.03 40.62 -2.02
N THR A 110 -14.04 39.42 -2.60
CA THR A 110 -13.35 38.23 -2.08
C THR A 110 -12.72 37.43 -3.22
N VAL A 111 -11.58 36.83 -2.95
CA VAL A 111 -10.91 35.87 -3.83
C VAL A 111 -10.87 34.50 -3.12
N THR A 112 -11.25 33.45 -3.84
CA THR A 112 -11.25 32.08 -3.32
C THR A 112 -10.19 31.24 -4.01
N LEU A 113 -9.23 30.77 -3.23
CA LEU A 113 -8.29 29.73 -3.65
C LEU A 113 -8.98 28.38 -3.59
N LYS A 114 -9.18 27.76 -4.73
CA LYS A 114 -9.84 26.45 -4.81
C LYS A 114 -8.95 25.32 -4.37
N LYS A 115 -9.54 24.29 -3.73
CA LYS A 115 -8.84 23.03 -3.42
C LYS A 115 -8.20 22.44 -4.66
N GLY A 116 -7.03 21.85 -4.49
CA GLY A 116 -6.24 21.27 -5.56
C GLY A 116 -4.83 21.82 -5.60
N ALA A 117 -4.16 21.69 -6.75
CA ALA A 117 -2.80 22.15 -6.94
C ALA A 117 -2.70 23.67 -6.88
N VAL A 118 -1.81 24.20 -6.06
CA VAL A 118 -1.64 25.64 -5.83
C VAL A 118 -0.21 26.08 -6.16
N VAL A 119 0.77 25.24 -5.81
CA VAL A 119 2.20 25.57 -5.92
C VAL A 119 2.92 24.43 -6.60
N SER A 120 3.84 24.77 -7.52
CA SER A 120 4.78 23.82 -8.09
C SER A 120 6.20 24.33 -7.90
N THR A 121 7.16 23.42 -7.76
CA THR A 121 8.56 23.80 -7.66
C THR A 121 9.06 24.26 -9.03
N SER A 122 9.67 25.46 -9.08
CA SER A 122 10.28 26.00 -10.31
C SER A 122 11.60 25.31 -10.65
N LYS A 123 12.30 24.78 -9.64
CA LYS A 123 13.54 24.04 -9.81
C LYS A 123 13.30 22.56 -9.55
N GLN A 124 13.85 21.72 -10.42
CA GLN A 124 13.84 20.29 -10.22
C GLN A 124 14.81 19.90 -9.10
N PHE A 125 14.36 19.07 -8.19
CA PHE A 125 15.21 18.43 -7.20
C PHE A 125 15.44 16.98 -7.64
N ASN A 126 16.67 16.58 -7.88
CA ASN A 126 17.02 15.28 -8.47
C ASN A 126 16.28 14.96 -9.77
N GLY A 127 16.04 15.97 -10.62
CA GLY A 127 15.32 15.79 -11.89
C GLY A 127 13.79 15.66 -11.78
N GLN A 128 13.23 15.85 -10.57
CA GLN A 128 11.78 15.80 -10.33
C GLN A 128 11.22 17.15 -9.91
N SER A 129 10.06 17.50 -10.44
CA SER A 129 9.27 18.66 -10.00
C SER A 129 8.21 18.15 -9.01
N PHE A 130 7.99 18.93 -7.96
CA PHE A 130 6.99 18.62 -6.94
C PHE A 130 5.82 19.60 -7.07
N MET A 131 4.63 19.07 -6.87
CA MET A 131 3.38 19.83 -6.86
C MET A 131 2.81 19.80 -5.45
N PHE A 132 2.34 20.94 -4.99
CA PHE A 132 1.70 21.06 -3.68
C PHE A 132 0.29 21.61 -3.85
N GLY A 133 -0.63 21.06 -3.10
CA GLY A 133 -2.04 21.43 -3.13
C GLY A 133 -2.62 21.71 -1.75
N ILE A 134 -3.80 22.30 -1.74
CA ILE A 134 -4.64 22.50 -0.55
C ILE A 134 -5.83 21.55 -0.59
N THR A 135 -6.28 21.12 0.57
CA THR A 135 -7.38 20.16 0.72
C THR A 135 -8.77 20.83 0.81
N GLU A 136 -8.80 22.14 1.04
CA GLU A 136 -10.04 22.92 1.20
C GLU A 136 -9.94 24.25 0.48
N ASP A 137 -11.10 24.78 0.08
CA ASP A 137 -11.21 26.14 -0.45
C ASP A 137 -10.88 27.16 0.64
N LYS A 138 -10.08 28.17 0.29
CA LYS A 138 -9.72 29.28 1.18
C LYS A 138 -10.14 30.61 0.54
N SER A 139 -11.01 31.36 1.22
CA SER A 139 -11.46 32.67 0.76
C SER A 139 -10.84 33.77 1.61
N VAL A 140 -10.37 34.81 0.97
CA VAL A 140 -9.84 36.00 1.63
C VAL A 140 -10.51 37.26 1.05
N SER A 141 -10.64 38.29 1.87
CA SER A 141 -11.14 39.59 1.42
C SER A 141 -10.07 40.33 0.66
N VAL A 142 -10.48 41.12 -0.31
CA VAL A 142 -9.61 42.00 -1.07
C VAL A 142 -9.50 43.34 -0.34
N VAL A 143 -8.27 43.79 -0.09
CA VAL A 143 -7.96 45.08 0.50
C VAL A 143 -7.05 45.82 -0.48
N ASP A 144 -7.42 47.02 -0.86
CA ASP A 144 -6.64 47.87 -1.80
C ASP A 144 -6.26 47.17 -3.11
N GLY A 145 -7.14 46.30 -3.63
CA GLY A 145 -6.88 45.56 -4.86
C GLY A 145 -5.98 44.34 -4.68
N ILE A 146 -5.61 43.96 -3.45
CA ILE A 146 -4.73 42.85 -3.14
C ILE A 146 -5.48 41.82 -2.29
N ALA A 147 -5.43 40.56 -2.70
CA ALA A 147 -5.89 39.42 -1.90
C ALA A 147 -4.67 38.72 -1.30
N THR A 148 -4.51 38.76 0.02
CA THR A 148 -3.37 38.19 0.73
C THR A 148 -3.75 36.88 1.40
N PHE A 149 -3.03 35.81 1.07
CA PHE A 149 -3.16 34.48 1.64
C PHE A 149 -2.00 34.21 2.58
N GLU A 150 -2.25 34.18 3.87
CA GLU A 150 -1.23 33.97 4.88
C GLU A 150 -1.33 32.61 5.53
N ASN A 151 -0.17 32.00 5.80
CA ASN A 151 -0.05 30.77 6.55
C ASN A 151 -0.85 29.59 5.98
N ILE A 152 -0.92 29.52 4.65
CA ILE A 152 -1.63 28.47 3.94
C ILE A 152 -0.84 27.17 4.01
N GLU A 153 -1.38 26.14 4.65
CA GLU A 153 -0.77 24.80 4.69
C GLU A 153 -1.00 24.10 3.35
N VAL A 154 0.10 23.68 2.74
CA VAL A 154 0.11 22.96 1.46
C VAL A 154 0.75 21.59 1.63
N PHE A 155 0.23 20.60 0.92
CA PHE A 155 0.62 19.20 0.97
C PHE A 155 1.17 18.77 -0.38
N GLU A 156 2.27 18.01 -0.38
CA GLU A 156 2.82 17.42 -1.59
C GLU A 156 1.84 16.42 -2.20
N GLY A 157 1.66 16.51 -3.52
CA GLY A 157 0.79 15.64 -4.28
C GLY A 157 -0.44 16.35 -4.84
N SER A 158 -1.43 15.57 -5.22
CA SER A 158 -2.69 16.05 -5.76
C SER A 158 -3.88 15.55 -4.93
N VAL A 159 -4.90 16.38 -4.84
CA VAL A 159 -6.18 15.99 -4.23
C VAL A 159 -6.95 15.14 -5.24
N VAL A 160 -7.27 13.92 -4.84
CA VAL A 160 -8.07 12.99 -5.66
C VAL A 160 -9.43 12.79 -4.98
N GLU A 161 -10.50 12.96 -5.74
CA GLU A 161 -11.85 12.68 -5.29
C GLU A 161 -12.32 11.34 -5.85
N GLN A 162 -12.87 10.51 -5.00
CA GLN A 162 -13.47 9.25 -5.41
C GLN A 162 -14.88 9.15 -4.80
N SER A 163 -15.87 8.91 -5.65
CA SER A 163 -17.26 8.79 -5.25
C SER A 163 -17.69 7.34 -5.24
N PHE A 164 -18.46 6.97 -4.23
CA PHE A 164 -19.05 5.65 -4.10
C PHE A 164 -20.56 5.81 -3.86
N GLU A 165 -21.33 4.85 -4.36
CA GLU A 165 -22.76 4.81 -4.12
C GLU A 165 -23.05 3.78 -3.01
N TYR A 166 -23.79 4.23 -1.98
CA TYR A 166 -24.24 3.35 -0.91
C TYR A 166 -25.53 2.65 -1.32
N SER A 167 -25.58 1.34 -1.12
CA SER A 167 -26.79 0.55 -1.30
C SER A 167 -27.29 -0.03 0.02
N SER A 168 -28.51 0.31 0.39
CA SER A 168 -29.17 -0.24 1.58
C SER A 168 -29.40 -1.76 1.51
N ARG A 169 -29.31 -2.35 0.31
CA ARG A 169 -29.39 -3.81 0.09
C ARG A 169 -28.15 -4.57 0.54
N ASN A 170 -27.02 -3.86 0.70
CA ASN A 170 -25.75 -4.47 1.15
C ASN A 170 -25.25 -3.75 2.41
N PRO A 171 -25.66 -4.16 3.62
CA PRO A 171 -25.30 -3.49 4.86
C PRO A 171 -23.79 -3.59 5.21
N PHE A 172 -23.08 -4.52 4.59
CA PHE A 172 -21.63 -4.72 4.81
C PHE A 172 -20.77 -4.20 3.65
N GLN A 173 -21.28 -3.23 2.91
CA GLN A 173 -20.55 -2.62 1.81
C GLN A 173 -19.25 -1.98 2.29
N LYS A 174 -18.14 -2.33 1.63
CA LYS A 174 -16.81 -1.75 1.87
C LYS A 174 -16.42 -0.88 0.69
N PHE A 175 -15.94 0.32 0.98
CA PHE A 175 -15.42 1.24 -0.02
C PHE A 175 -13.89 1.16 0.01
N ILE A 176 -13.29 0.76 -1.12
CA ILE A 176 -11.85 0.56 -1.22
C ILE A 176 -11.26 1.68 -2.05
N LEU A 177 -10.31 2.40 -1.45
CA LEU A 177 -9.52 3.40 -2.15
C LEU A 177 -8.39 2.69 -2.90
N SER A 178 -8.33 2.87 -4.22
CA SER A 178 -7.41 2.13 -5.10
C SER A 178 -5.95 2.57 -5.00
N ASN A 179 -5.68 3.76 -4.42
CA ASN A 179 -4.33 4.29 -4.31
C ASN A 179 -3.68 3.92 -2.97
N SER A 180 -2.61 3.12 -3.00
CA SER A 180 -1.84 2.74 -1.81
C SER A 180 -0.96 3.87 -1.23
N GLY A 181 -0.82 4.98 -1.96
CA GLY A 181 -0.01 6.14 -1.59
C GLY A 181 -0.77 7.27 -0.88
N ILE A 182 -2.01 7.01 -0.42
CA ILE A 182 -2.86 8.03 0.22
C ILE A 182 -2.31 8.41 1.59
N ASP A 183 -2.26 9.71 1.86
CA ASP A 183 -2.06 10.24 3.21
C ASP A 183 -3.40 10.24 3.96
N LEU A 184 -3.55 9.32 4.91
CA LEU A 184 -4.77 9.17 5.70
C LEU A 184 -5.05 10.36 6.64
N ASP A 185 -4.03 11.13 7.00
CA ASP A 185 -4.19 12.32 7.84
C ASP A 185 -4.95 13.44 7.08
N THR A 186 -4.95 13.39 5.74
CA THR A 186 -5.65 14.36 4.88
C THR A 186 -6.96 13.82 4.29
N LEU A 187 -7.32 12.57 4.63
CA LEU A 187 -8.53 11.95 4.12
C LEU A 187 -9.77 12.65 4.69
N LYS A 188 -10.68 13.05 3.81
CA LYS A 188 -11.98 13.60 4.15
C LYS A 188 -13.08 12.77 3.51
N VAL A 189 -14.04 12.39 4.33
CA VAL A 189 -15.22 11.66 3.87
C VAL A 189 -16.42 12.58 3.98
N SER A 190 -17.16 12.71 2.88
CA SER A 190 -18.43 13.44 2.88
C SER A 190 -19.56 12.57 2.37
N VAL A 191 -20.71 12.67 2.98
CA VAL A 191 -21.91 11.93 2.58
C VAL A 191 -22.93 12.91 2.02
N LYS A 192 -23.41 12.63 0.82
CA LYS A 192 -24.50 13.38 0.18
C LYS A 192 -25.79 12.55 0.21
N PRO A 193 -26.95 13.14 0.56
CA PRO A 193 -28.23 12.42 0.55
C PRO A 193 -28.66 11.97 -0.85
N SER A 194 -28.22 12.67 -1.90
CA SER A 194 -28.41 12.31 -3.30
C SER A 194 -27.26 12.85 -4.15
N PRO A 195 -27.03 12.31 -5.36
CA PRO A 195 -25.95 12.74 -6.25
C PRO A 195 -25.98 14.25 -6.55
N ASN A 196 -27.17 14.83 -6.62
CA ASN A 196 -27.37 16.24 -6.96
C ASN A 196 -27.53 17.15 -5.73
N SER A 197 -27.35 16.64 -4.53
CA SER A 197 -27.47 17.44 -3.31
C SER A 197 -26.27 18.38 -3.16
N SER A 198 -26.55 19.64 -2.88
CA SER A 198 -25.54 20.63 -2.48
C SER A 198 -25.13 20.49 -1.01
N ILE A 199 -25.92 19.75 -0.22
CA ILE A 199 -25.66 19.51 1.21
C ILE A 199 -24.79 18.26 1.33
N SER A 200 -23.66 18.40 2.00
CA SER A 200 -22.80 17.27 2.37
C SER A 200 -22.50 17.30 3.85
N LEU A 201 -22.59 16.15 4.51
CA LEU A 201 -22.14 15.95 5.88
C LEU A 201 -20.69 15.46 5.84
N ILE A 202 -19.79 16.12 6.57
CA ILE A 202 -18.37 15.74 6.67
C ILE A 202 -18.21 14.88 7.93
N TYR A 203 -17.50 13.75 7.79
CA TYR A 203 -17.21 12.80 8.87
C TYR A 203 -15.71 12.67 9.11
#